data_b36e8f96b3c0ad909f6b1a7ea02407db
#
_entry.id   b36e8f96b3c0ad909f6b1a7ea02407db
#
_cell.length_a   1.000
_cell.length_b   1.000
_cell.length_c   1.000
_cell.angle_alpha   90.00
_cell.angle_beta   90.00
_cell.angle_gamma   90.00
#
_symmetry.space_group_name_H-M   'P 1'
#
loop_
_entity.id
_entity.type
_entity.pdbx_description
1 polymer ?
#
loop_
_entity_poly.entity_id
_entity_poly.type
_entity_poly.pdbx_seq_one_letter_code
_entity_poly.pdbx_strand_id
1 'polypeptide(L)'
;MKHLTALWTVVLFGSLAAAYGQTAGNIYQATLGESGQRTAEVSTEQLRGVLADMSAVVLDARPLREYAISHIPGAMNVAAKPGVPMSAYVSDVAEVGRLLEGKKQTPIVLYCNGPYCGKSKRLAEELLAAGYTNVRRYQLGIPVWRALGGVTEIEPDGLRYVAANDQTTVLVDVRKAEDFRSGSLPNARSIPRSGVLEGKDVGDVKRAKDDGRLPIQDHNTRLIVIGRDVAEARYVAEALVREAFQNVAYFHGSFQDAQAALKP
;
A
#
# COMPACT_ATOMS: atom_id res chain seq x y z
N MET A 1 64.37 50.79 -39.74
CA MET A 1 63.89 49.45 -39.37
C MET A 1 62.97 49.59 -38.13
N LYS A 2 61.68 49.47 -38.34
CA LYS A 2 60.67 49.65 -37.25
C LYS A 2 60.15 48.27 -36.88
N HIS A 3 60.40 47.83 -35.64
CA HIS A 3 59.88 46.58 -35.13
C HIS A 3 58.45 46.80 -34.60
N LEU A 4 57.50 46.14 -35.25
CA LEU A 4 56.12 46.06 -34.77
C LEU A 4 56.00 44.88 -33.82
N THR A 5 55.75 45.12 -32.55
CA THR A 5 55.44 44.13 -31.53
C THR A 5 53.90 43.95 -31.53
N ALA A 6 53.39 42.79 -31.93
CA ALA A 6 52.00 42.47 -31.84
C ALA A 6 51.67 41.90 -30.43
N LEU A 7 50.79 42.57 -29.72
CA LEU A 7 50.23 42.08 -28.43
C LEU A 7 49.08 41.15 -28.73
N TRP A 8 49.19 39.86 -28.35
CA TRP A 8 48.10 38.91 -28.35
C TRP A 8 47.36 38.95 -27.03
N THR A 9 46.14 39.46 -27.06
CA THR A 9 45.23 39.42 -25.87
C THR A 9 44.51 38.07 -25.87
N VAL A 10 44.86 37.22 -24.89
CA VAL A 10 44.15 35.97 -24.66
C VAL A 10 42.91 36.28 -23.82
N VAL A 11 41.72 36.17 -24.41
CA VAL A 11 40.46 36.23 -23.74
C VAL A 11 40.13 34.84 -23.19
N LEU A 12 40.29 34.65 -21.91
CA LEU A 12 39.80 33.44 -21.18
C LEU A 12 38.29 33.53 -21.03
N PHE A 13 37.55 32.76 -21.82
CA PHE A 13 36.17 32.49 -21.54
C PHE A 13 36.07 31.48 -20.38
N GLY A 14 35.85 31.98 -19.19
CA GLY A 14 35.49 31.17 -18.04
C GLY A 14 34.05 30.65 -18.21
N SER A 15 33.91 29.40 -18.55
CA SER A 15 32.59 28.69 -18.52
C SER A 15 32.19 28.54 -17.05
N LEU A 16 31.26 29.35 -16.56
CA LEU A 16 30.53 29.05 -15.32
C LEU A 16 29.62 27.80 -15.62
N ALA A 17 30.13 26.64 -15.31
CA ALA A 17 29.28 25.47 -15.16
C ALA A 17 28.41 25.68 -13.89
N ALA A 18 27.15 26.06 -14.10
CA ALA A 18 26.17 26.04 -13.03
C ALA A 18 26.04 24.58 -12.60
N ALA A 19 26.62 24.26 -11.44
CA ALA A 19 26.35 22.98 -10.77
C ALA A 19 24.85 22.98 -10.35
N TYR A 20 24.00 22.43 -11.19
CA TYR A 20 22.67 22.05 -10.76
C TYR A 20 22.85 20.96 -9.71
N GLY A 21 22.81 21.35 -8.44
CA GLY A 21 22.66 20.41 -7.34
C GLY A 21 21.36 19.64 -7.57
N GLN A 22 21.46 18.43 -8.06
CA GLN A 22 20.33 17.50 -8.03
C GLN A 22 20.05 17.27 -6.54
N THR A 23 19.00 17.87 -6.02
CA THR A 23 18.41 17.46 -4.76
C THR A 23 18.05 15.99 -4.94
N ALA A 24 18.72 15.11 -4.20
CA ALA A 24 18.39 13.68 -4.22
C ALA A 24 16.89 13.56 -3.96
N GLY A 25 16.15 13.09 -4.97
CA GLY A 25 14.70 12.98 -4.88
C GLY A 25 14.33 12.04 -3.77
N ASN A 26 13.42 12.44 -2.89
CA ASN A 26 12.86 11.57 -1.87
C ASN A 26 12.00 10.51 -2.55
N ILE A 27 12.29 9.21 -2.35
CA ILE A 27 11.55 8.09 -2.96
C ILE A 27 10.05 8.13 -2.63
N TYR A 28 9.66 8.67 -1.50
CA TYR A 28 8.25 8.84 -1.12
C TYR A 28 7.53 9.88 -1.97
N GLN A 29 8.26 10.79 -2.61
CA GLN A 29 7.75 11.82 -3.51
C GLN A 29 7.81 11.40 -4.98
N ALA A 30 8.43 10.27 -5.27
CA ALA A 30 8.55 9.77 -6.64
C ALA A 30 7.17 9.39 -7.21
N THR A 31 7.01 9.64 -8.51
CA THR A 31 5.94 9.12 -9.35
C THR A 31 6.57 8.36 -10.51
N LEU A 32 5.78 7.62 -11.28
CA LEU A 32 6.29 6.88 -12.43
C LEU A 32 6.69 7.80 -13.58
N GLY A 33 6.03 8.97 -13.71
CA GLY A 33 6.24 9.90 -14.83
C GLY A 33 5.83 9.29 -16.18
N GLU A 34 4.76 8.50 -16.20
CA GLU A 34 4.31 7.79 -17.40
C GLU A 34 3.87 8.80 -18.48
N SER A 35 4.46 8.69 -19.67
CA SER A 35 4.15 9.59 -20.78
C SER A 35 2.73 9.38 -21.33
N GLY A 36 2.12 10.44 -21.88
CA GLY A 36 0.80 10.39 -22.53
C GLY A 36 -0.37 10.17 -21.57
N GLN A 37 -0.20 10.47 -20.27
CA GLN A 37 -1.27 10.37 -19.29
C GLN A 37 -2.20 11.57 -19.35
N ARG A 38 -3.50 11.28 -19.17
CA ARG A 38 -4.55 12.30 -19.06
C ARG A 38 -4.88 12.67 -17.62
N THR A 39 -4.36 11.92 -16.66
CA THR A 39 -4.59 12.11 -15.21
C THR A 39 -3.28 12.37 -14.48
N ALA A 40 -3.30 13.23 -13.48
CA ALA A 40 -2.16 13.47 -12.62
C ALA A 40 -1.83 12.22 -11.79
N GLU A 41 -0.53 11.96 -11.62
CA GLU A 41 -0.05 10.94 -10.69
C GLU A 41 0.06 11.51 -9.27
N VAL A 42 -0.11 10.64 -8.28
CA VAL A 42 0.18 10.94 -6.88
C VAL A 42 1.34 10.08 -6.39
N SER A 43 2.22 10.66 -5.62
CA SER A 43 3.31 9.94 -4.95
C SER A 43 2.80 9.17 -3.72
N THR A 44 3.66 8.32 -3.14
CA THR A 44 3.33 7.61 -1.89
C THR A 44 3.08 8.58 -0.73
N GLU A 45 3.86 9.66 -0.65
CA GLU A 45 3.66 10.71 0.37
C GLU A 45 2.32 11.41 0.20
N GLN A 46 1.96 11.79 -1.02
CA GLN A 46 0.67 12.40 -1.32
C GLN A 46 -0.49 11.45 -1.02
N LEU A 47 -0.37 10.16 -1.37
CA LEU A 47 -1.40 9.19 -1.03
C LEU A 47 -1.59 9.03 0.47
N ARG A 48 -0.50 9.03 1.26
CA ARG A 48 -0.59 9.02 2.73
C ARG A 48 -1.33 10.25 3.26
N GLY A 49 -1.05 11.43 2.70
CA GLY A 49 -1.80 12.64 3.03
C GLY A 49 -3.29 12.49 2.71
N VAL A 50 -3.62 12.05 1.51
CA VAL A 50 -5.02 11.79 1.09
C VAL A 50 -5.75 10.85 2.04
N LEU A 51 -5.10 9.77 2.48
CA LEU A 51 -5.69 8.80 3.42
C LEU A 51 -5.86 9.39 4.84
N ALA A 52 -4.91 10.20 5.29
CA ALA A 52 -4.98 10.85 6.61
C ALA A 52 -6.08 11.92 6.67
N ASP A 53 -6.18 12.73 5.61
CA ASP A 53 -7.10 13.87 5.54
C ASP A 53 -8.48 13.48 4.99
N MET A 54 -8.62 12.27 4.46
CA MET A 54 -9.81 11.80 3.72
C MET A 54 -10.20 12.77 2.59
N SER A 55 -9.22 13.41 1.97
CA SER A 55 -9.41 14.47 0.96
C SER A 55 -9.76 13.95 -0.44
N ALA A 56 -9.72 12.63 -0.64
CA ALA A 56 -10.20 11.97 -1.84
C ALA A 56 -10.65 10.53 -1.52
N VAL A 57 -11.52 10.00 -2.37
CA VAL A 57 -11.88 8.59 -2.33
C VAL A 57 -10.80 7.77 -3.02
N VAL A 58 -10.24 6.80 -2.32
CA VAL A 58 -9.22 5.89 -2.87
C VAL A 58 -9.91 4.63 -3.38
N LEU A 59 -9.70 4.31 -4.65
CA LEU A 59 -10.36 3.20 -5.34
C LEU A 59 -9.34 2.18 -5.85
N ASP A 60 -9.55 0.93 -5.48
CA ASP A 60 -8.78 -0.22 -5.94
C ASP A 60 -9.40 -0.80 -7.22
N ALA A 61 -8.69 -0.70 -8.33
CA ALA A 61 -9.12 -1.22 -9.63
C ALA A 61 -8.72 -2.69 -9.85
N ARG A 62 -8.22 -3.39 -8.82
CA ARG A 62 -7.87 -4.82 -8.90
C ARG A 62 -9.09 -5.71 -8.74
N PRO A 63 -9.02 -6.97 -9.18
CA PRO A 63 -10.07 -7.96 -8.91
C PRO A 63 -10.41 -8.06 -7.42
N LEU A 64 -11.68 -8.33 -7.10
CA LEU A 64 -12.17 -8.41 -5.72
C LEU A 64 -11.34 -9.36 -4.83
N ARG A 65 -10.88 -10.51 -5.37
CA ARG A 65 -10.02 -11.42 -4.59
C ARG A 65 -8.68 -10.79 -4.21
N GLU A 66 -8.05 -10.06 -5.13
CA GLU A 66 -6.78 -9.37 -4.84
C GLU A 66 -6.98 -8.28 -3.78
N TYR A 67 -8.09 -7.53 -3.88
CA TYR A 67 -8.51 -6.57 -2.86
C TYR A 67 -8.74 -7.26 -1.52
N ALA A 68 -9.55 -8.32 -1.49
CA ALA A 68 -9.89 -9.03 -0.25
C ALA A 68 -8.65 -9.60 0.46
N ILE A 69 -7.66 -10.12 -0.30
CA ILE A 69 -6.41 -10.64 0.26
C ILE A 69 -5.55 -9.52 0.85
N SER A 70 -5.57 -8.33 0.24
CA SER A 70 -4.72 -7.24 0.69
C SER A 70 -5.03 -5.96 -0.10
N HIS A 71 -5.40 -4.90 0.58
CA HIS A 71 -5.64 -3.59 -0.02
C HIS A 71 -5.06 -2.44 0.83
N ILE A 72 -4.96 -1.26 0.25
CA ILE A 72 -4.55 -0.05 0.98
C ILE A 72 -5.70 0.33 1.93
N PRO A 73 -5.44 0.51 3.23
CA PRO A 73 -6.48 0.81 4.21
C PRO A 73 -7.34 2.02 3.84
N GLY A 74 -8.64 1.87 3.96
CA GLY A 74 -9.60 2.91 3.59
C GLY A 74 -9.92 2.99 2.09
N ALA A 75 -9.29 2.15 1.24
CA ALA A 75 -9.66 2.06 -0.16
C ALA A 75 -10.94 1.23 -0.36
N MET A 76 -11.73 1.57 -1.37
CA MET A 76 -12.89 0.79 -1.79
C MET A 76 -12.59 0.04 -3.09
N ASN A 77 -13.05 -1.19 -3.21
CA ASN A 77 -12.93 -1.95 -4.46
C ASN A 77 -14.01 -1.52 -5.46
N VAL A 78 -13.62 -1.26 -6.69
CA VAL A 78 -14.55 -0.94 -7.78
C VAL A 78 -14.91 -2.15 -8.63
N ALA A 79 -14.49 -3.31 -8.17
CA ALA A 79 -14.58 -4.59 -8.85
C ALA A 79 -15.82 -5.42 -8.53
N ALA A 80 -16.56 -5.07 -7.53
CA ALA A 80 -17.56 -5.95 -6.96
C ALA A 80 -18.84 -5.96 -7.77
N LYS A 81 -18.87 -6.72 -8.87
CA LYS A 81 -20.13 -7.15 -9.48
C LYS A 81 -20.50 -8.53 -8.93
N PRO A 82 -21.55 -8.65 -8.11
CA PRO A 82 -22.02 -9.94 -7.64
C PRO A 82 -22.33 -10.87 -8.81
N GLY A 83 -21.87 -12.12 -8.72
CA GLY A 83 -22.16 -13.15 -9.73
C GLY A 83 -21.27 -13.16 -10.98
N VAL A 84 -20.34 -12.20 -11.13
CA VAL A 84 -19.36 -12.22 -12.22
C VAL A 84 -18.14 -13.05 -11.80
N PRO A 85 -17.74 -14.07 -12.57
CA PRO A 85 -16.52 -14.82 -12.30
C PRO A 85 -15.30 -13.90 -12.24
N MET A 86 -14.40 -14.13 -11.30
CA MET A 86 -13.20 -13.30 -11.13
C MET A 86 -12.31 -13.21 -12.37
N SER A 87 -12.33 -14.24 -13.22
CA SER A 87 -11.63 -14.25 -14.51
C SER A 87 -12.23 -13.29 -15.54
N ALA A 88 -13.52 -12.96 -15.41
CA ALA A 88 -14.24 -12.05 -16.30
C ALA A 88 -14.35 -10.63 -15.74
N TYR A 89 -13.69 -10.38 -14.61
CA TYR A 89 -13.81 -9.12 -13.90
C TYR A 89 -13.24 -7.94 -14.70
N VAL A 90 -14.04 -6.89 -14.79
CA VAL A 90 -13.69 -5.59 -15.35
C VAL A 90 -14.21 -4.49 -14.43
N SER A 91 -13.31 -3.63 -13.93
CA SER A 91 -13.73 -2.39 -13.27
C SER A 91 -14.46 -1.51 -14.26
N ASP A 92 -15.58 -0.93 -13.89
CA ASP A 92 -16.32 -0.08 -14.79
C ASP A 92 -16.78 1.25 -14.12
N VAL A 93 -17.12 2.22 -14.97
CA VAL A 93 -17.58 3.54 -14.57
C VAL A 93 -18.90 3.48 -13.79
N ALA A 94 -19.75 2.52 -14.09
CA ALA A 94 -21.06 2.39 -13.43
C ALA A 94 -20.88 2.04 -11.93
N GLU A 95 -19.92 1.17 -11.60
CA GLU A 95 -19.63 0.84 -10.20
C GLU A 95 -19.07 2.05 -9.44
N VAL A 96 -18.16 2.82 -10.05
CA VAL A 96 -17.69 4.08 -9.47
C VAL A 96 -18.86 5.06 -9.28
N GLY A 97 -19.73 5.16 -10.28
CA GLY A 97 -20.95 6.00 -10.19
C GLY A 97 -21.85 5.60 -9.03
N ARG A 98 -22.04 4.31 -8.80
CA ARG A 98 -22.81 3.78 -7.68
C ARG A 98 -22.15 4.11 -6.34
N LEU A 99 -20.84 3.90 -6.20
CA LEU A 99 -20.09 4.17 -4.97
C LEU A 99 -20.06 5.66 -4.61
N LEU A 100 -20.00 6.52 -5.63
CA LEU A 100 -19.93 7.98 -5.43
C LEU A 100 -21.30 8.67 -5.57
N GLU A 101 -22.39 7.92 -5.64
CA GLU A 101 -23.76 8.47 -5.78
C GLU A 101 -23.88 9.44 -6.97
N GLY A 102 -23.15 9.18 -8.05
CA GLY A 102 -23.11 10.02 -9.25
C GLY A 102 -22.36 11.36 -9.11
N LYS A 103 -21.70 11.61 -7.98
CA LYS A 103 -20.98 12.88 -7.71
C LYS A 103 -19.68 12.96 -8.51
N LYS A 104 -19.70 13.51 -9.70
CA LYS A 104 -18.57 13.53 -10.66
C LYS A 104 -17.43 14.47 -10.29
N GLN A 105 -17.63 15.41 -9.37
CA GLN A 105 -16.60 16.32 -8.85
C GLN A 105 -15.82 15.73 -7.66
N THR A 106 -16.26 14.61 -7.10
CA THR A 106 -15.57 13.95 -5.99
C THR A 106 -14.12 13.68 -6.36
N PRO A 107 -13.14 14.10 -5.53
CA PRO A 107 -11.75 13.76 -5.76
C PRO A 107 -11.55 12.25 -5.65
N ILE A 108 -10.87 11.67 -6.63
CA ILE A 108 -10.62 10.23 -6.73
C ILE A 108 -9.12 9.99 -6.88
N VAL A 109 -8.61 8.96 -6.19
CA VAL A 109 -7.29 8.37 -6.44
C VAL A 109 -7.47 6.89 -6.77
N LEU A 110 -7.11 6.50 -7.99
CA LEU A 110 -7.14 5.11 -8.44
C LEU A 110 -5.78 4.45 -8.23
N TYR A 111 -5.77 3.17 -7.86
CA TYR A 111 -4.54 2.37 -7.90
C TYR A 111 -4.81 0.94 -8.40
N CYS A 112 -3.75 0.22 -8.73
CA CYS A 112 -3.78 -1.22 -9.01
C CYS A 112 -2.45 -1.91 -8.67
N ASN A 113 -2.01 -2.91 -9.44
CA ASN A 113 -0.81 -3.71 -9.17
C ASN A 113 0.53 -3.06 -9.60
N GLY A 114 0.56 -1.75 -9.80
CA GLY A 114 1.80 -1.02 -10.06
C GLY A 114 2.05 -0.69 -11.54
N PRO A 115 3.31 -0.40 -11.92
CA PRO A 115 3.66 0.27 -13.17
C PRO A 115 3.14 -0.40 -14.46
N TYR A 116 3.08 -1.72 -14.47
CA TYR A 116 2.65 -2.48 -15.66
C TYR A 116 1.16 -2.84 -15.66
N CYS A 117 0.39 -2.37 -14.67
CA CYS A 117 -1.04 -2.64 -14.58
C CYS A 117 -1.86 -1.56 -15.30
N GLY A 118 -2.42 -1.88 -16.46
CA GLY A 118 -3.26 -0.97 -17.24
C GLY A 118 -4.67 -0.73 -16.69
N LYS A 119 -5.12 -1.44 -15.64
CA LYS A 119 -6.52 -1.35 -15.16
C LYS A 119 -6.86 0.03 -14.63
N SER A 120 -6.05 0.62 -13.75
CA SER A 120 -6.29 1.97 -13.21
C SER A 120 -6.15 3.05 -14.30
N LYS A 121 -5.27 2.86 -15.29
CA LYS A 121 -5.15 3.78 -16.44
C LYS A 121 -6.42 3.79 -17.26
N ARG A 122 -6.88 2.61 -17.70
CA ARG A 122 -8.10 2.49 -18.49
C ARG A 122 -9.31 3.06 -17.75
N LEU A 123 -9.51 2.68 -16.48
CA LEU A 123 -10.62 3.19 -15.69
C LEU A 123 -10.56 4.72 -15.52
N ALA A 124 -9.36 5.29 -15.33
CA ALA A 124 -9.18 6.72 -15.24
C ALA A 124 -9.61 7.45 -16.54
N GLU A 125 -9.23 6.92 -17.70
CA GLU A 125 -9.60 7.46 -19.01
C GLU A 125 -11.13 7.36 -19.25
N GLU A 126 -11.73 6.23 -18.89
CA GLU A 126 -13.19 6.03 -18.96
C GLU A 126 -13.95 6.97 -18.02
N LEU A 127 -13.47 7.23 -16.80
CA LEU A 127 -14.05 8.18 -15.87
C LEU A 127 -13.99 9.61 -16.40
N LEU A 128 -12.83 10.03 -16.96
CA LEU A 128 -12.72 11.34 -17.60
C LEU A 128 -13.71 11.50 -18.77
N ALA A 129 -13.86 10.47 -19.61
CA ALA A 129 -14.82 10.45 -20.71
C ALA A 129 -16.27 10.51 -20.21
N ALA A 130 -16.56 9.95 -19.04
CA ALA A 130 -17.87 10.01 -18.37
C ALA A 130 -18.11 11.32 -17.62
N GLY A 131 -17.16 12.28 -17.65
CA GLY A 131 -17.30 13.62 -17.08
C GLY A 131 -16.88 13.75 -15.61
N TYR A 132 -16.11 12.79 -15.07
CA TYR A 132 -15.45 12.99 -13.77
C TYR A 132 -14.28 13.96 -13.92
N THR A 133 -14.19 14.96 -13.05
CA THR A 133 -13.28 16.11 -13.25
C THR A 133 -12.03 16.07 -12.36
N ASN A 134 -12.01 15.23 -11.32
CA ASN A 134 -10.92 15.20 -10.34
C ASN A 134 -10.41 13.77 -10.11
N VAL A 135 -9.82 13.19 -11.16
CA VAL A 135 -9.29 11.83 -11.16
C VAL A 135 -7.77 11.88 -11.17
N ARG A 136 -7.15 11.24 -10.18
CA ARG A 136 -5.71 11.06 -10.05
C ARG A 136 -5.37 9.57 -9.93
N ARG A 137 -4.10 9.20 -10.10
CA ARG A 137 -3.67 7.81 -10.03
C ARG A 137 -2.43 7.65 -9.15
N TYR A 138 -2.47 6.68 -8.26
CA TYR A 138 -1.29 6.14 -7.59
C TYR A 138 -0.72 5.02 -8.46
N GLN A 139 0.12 5.40 -9.43
CA GLN A 139 0.63 4.50 -10.47
C GLN A 139 1.61 3.47 -9.95
N LEU A 140 2.32 3.78 -8.88
CA LEU A 140 3.26 2.87 -8.22
C LEU A 140 2.56 1.63 -7.62
N GLY A 141 1.29 1.75 -7.26
CA GLY A 141 0.42 0.66 -6.84
C GLY A 141 0.80 0.01 -5.51
N ILE A 142 0.09 -1.07 -5.19
CA ILE A 142 0.22 -1.74 -3.89
C ILE A 142 1.61 -2.37 -3.62
N PRO A 143 2.37 -2.86 -4.61
CA PRO A 143 3.71 -3.38 -4.34
C PRO A 143 4.67 -2.32 -3.80
N VAL A 144 4.66 -1.11 -4.39
CA VAL A 144 5.49 0.00 -3.91
C VAL A 144 4.97 0.57 -2.59
N TRP A 145 3.63 0.61 -2.41
CA TRP A 145 3.04 0.96 -1.12
C TRP A 145 3.63 0.12 0.03
N ARG A 146 3.67 -1.22 -0.14
CA ARG A 146 4.26 -2.14 0.84
C ARG A 146 5.76 -1.92 1.00
N ALA A 147 6.50 -1.84 -0.10
CA ALA A 147 7.95 -1.65 -0.09
C ALA A 147 8.37 -0.36 0.63
N LEU A 148 7.51 0.66 0.60
CA LEU A 148 7.73 1.93 1.29
C LEU A 148 7.09 1.97 2.69
N GLY A 149 6.80 0.83 3.27
CA GLY A 149 6.34 0.72 4.66
C GLY A 149 4.84 0.99 4.84
N GLY A 150 4.03 0.77 3.82
CA GLY A 150 2.59 0.79 3.93
C GLY A 150 2.03 -0.54 4.42
N VAL A 151 1.27 -0.52 5.52
CA VAL A 151 0.47 -1.68 5.93
C VAL A 151 -0.68 -1.89 4.97
N THR A 152 -1.17 -3.12 4.89
CA THR A 152 -2.37 -3.46 4.12
C THR A 152 -3.46 -4.02 5.02
N GLU A 153 -4.65 -4.08 4.51
CA GLU A 153 -5.82 -4.63 5.18
C GLU A 153 -6.28 -5.89 4.46
N ILE A 154 -6.75 -6.90 5.19
CA ILE A 154 -7.27 -8.17 4.66
C ILE A 154 -8.70 -8.38 5.13
N GLU A 155 -9.59 -8.70 4.18
CA GLU A 155 -11.00 -8.99 4.42
C GLU A 155 -11.22 -10.44 4.90
N PRO A 156 -12.39 -10.78 5.49
CA PRO A 156 -12.71 -12.15 5.91
C PRO A 156 -12.57 -13.18 4.78
N ASP A 157 -13.03 -12.86 3.57
CA ASP A 157 -12.89 -13.75 2.41
C ASP A 157 -11.44 -13.90 1.95
N GLY A 158 -10.64 -12.85 2.09
CA GLY A 158 -9.20 -12.87 1.84
C GLY A 158 -8.47 -13.76 2.84
N LEU A 159 -8.81 -13.66 4.13
CA LEU A 159 -8.25 -14.50 5.19
C LEU A 159 -8.55 -15.98 4.93
N ARG A 160 -9.80 -16.31 4.60
CA ARG A 160 -10.22 -17.69 4.25
C ARG A 160 -9.42 -18.21 3.07
N TYR A 161 -9.29 -17.42 2.01
CA TYR A 161 -8.54 -17.81 0.82
C TYR A 161 -7.06 -18.04 1.13
N VAL A 162 -6.42 -17.13 1.86
CA VAL A 162 -4.99 -17.23 2.21
C VAL A 162 -4.75 -18.44 3.09
N ALA A 163 -5.56 -18.68 4.11
CA ALA A 163 -5.43 -19.83 5.00
C ALA A 163 -5.51 -21.18 4.25
N ALA A 164 -6.31 -21.23 3.19
CA ALA A 164 -6.47 -22.43 2.38
C ALA A 164 -5.35 -22.64 1.33
N ASN A 165 -4.69 -21.56 0.88
CA ASN A 165 -3.81 -21.60 -0.31
C ASN A 165 -2.36 -21.16 -0.06
N ASP A 166 -2.04 -20.55 1.08
CA ASP A 166 -0.70 -20.06 1.40
C ASP A 166 -0.24 -20.63 2.75
N GLN A 167 0.43 -21.77 2.70
CA GLN A 167 0.93 -22.49 3.89
C GLN A 167 2.11 -21.77 4.57
N THR A 168 2.71 -20.76 3.93
CA THR A 168 3.81 -19.98 4.49
C THR A 168 3.33 -18.80 5.34
N THR A 169 2.04 -18.47 5.25
CA THR A 169 1.44 -17.37 6.00
C THR A 169 1.57 -17.58 7.50
N VAL A 170 1.99 -16.53 8.20
CA VAL A 170 2.06 -16.46 9.65
C VAL A 170 0.90 -15.63 10.19
N LEU A 171 0.04 -16.23 11.00
CA LEU A 171 -0.99 -15.53 11.76
C LEU A 171 -0.38 -15.01 13.06
N VAL A 172 -0.60 -13.73 13.35
CA VAL A 172 -0.11 -13.06 14.57
C VAL A 172 -1.31 -12.62 15.40
N ASP A 173 -1.52 -13.27 16.54
CA ASP A 173 -2.54 -12.91 17.51
C ASP A 173 -1.98 -11.88 18.50
N VAL A 174 -2.54 -10.69 18.50
CA VAL A 174 -2.04 -9.55 19.28
C VAL A 174 -2.88 -9.25 20.52
N ARG A 175 -3.88 -10.08 20.79
CA ARG A 175 -4.67 -10.00 22.02
C ARG A 175 -3.81 -10.24 23.25
N LYS A 176 -4.38 -10.03 24.43
CA LYS A 176 -3.69 -10.32 25.70
C LYS A 176 -3.24 -11.79 25.76
N ALA A 177 -2.15 -12.05 26.46
CA ALA A 177 -1.61 -13.40 26.61
C ALA A 177 -2.61 -14.38 27.26
N GLU A 178 -3.49 -13.88 28.13
CA GLU A 178 -4.56 -14.69 28.75
C GLU A 178 -5.58 -15.15 27.69
N ASP A 179 -6.01 -14.23 26.81
CA ASP A 179 -6.95 -14.52 25.73
C ASP A 179 -6.37 -15.53 24.75
N PHE A 180 -5.09 -15.38 24.39
CA PHE A 180 -4.38 -16.34 23.54
C PHE A 180 -4.34 -17.74 24.17
N ARG A 181 -4.05 -17.83 25.46
CA ARG A 181 -4.00 -19.14 26.17
C ARG A 181 -5.36 -19.78 26.31
N SER A 182 -6.43 -18.99 26.41
CA SER A 182 -7.80 -19.50 26.49
C SER A 182 -8.35 -20.00 25.15
N GLY A 183 -7.69 -19.64 24.05
CA GLY A 183 -7.99 -20.10 22.70
C GLY A 183 -7.54 -19.10 21.64
N SER A 184 -6.91 -19.62 20.59
CA SER A 184 -6.42 -18.83 19.46
C SER A 184 -6.73 -19.51 18.13
N LEU A 185 -6.35 -18.86 17.03
CA LEU A 185 -6.46 -19.45 15.69
C LEU A 185 -5.38 -20.53 15.49
N PRO A 186 -5.64 -21.53 14.64
CA PRO A 186 -4.66 -22.57 14.37
C PRO A 186 -3.32 -21.98 13.91
N ASN A 187 -2.22 -22.46 14.52
CA ASN A 187 -0.84 -22.03 14.23
C ASN A 187 -0.55 -20.53 14.42
N ALA A 188 -1.44 -19.78 15.06
CA ALA A 188 -1.18 -18.38 15.36
C ALA A 188 -0.04 -18.22 16.37
N ARG A 189 0.71 -17.14 16.23
CA ARG A 189 1.83 -16.77 17.10
C ARG A 189 1.44 -15.55 17.93
N SER A 190 1.64 -15.62 19.24
CA SER A 190 1.26 -14.53 20.15
C SER A 190 2.30 -13.43 20.18
N ILE A 191 1.88 -12.21 19.88
CA ILE A 191 2.67 -10.98 20.07
C ILE A 191 1.72 -9.94 20.71
N PRO A 192 1.52 -9.97 22.02
CA PRO A 192 0.54 -9.11 22.68
C PRO A 192 0.80 -7.62 22.43
N ARG A 193 -0.24 -6.90 22.06
CA ARG A 193 -0.19 -5.44 21.79
C ARG A 193 0.44 -4.68 22.98
N SER A 194 0.18 -5.10 24.21
CA SER A 194 0.68 -4.44 25.42
C SER A 194 2.22 -4.47 25.56
N GLY A 195 2.88 -5.41 24.92
CA GLY A 195 4.35 -5.52 24.91
C GLY A 195 5.01 -4.91 23.68
N VAL A 196 4.23 -4.39 22.72
CA VAL A 196 4.75 -3.73 21.52
C VAL A 196 5.06 -2.27 21.84
N LEU A 197 6.34 -1.93 21.77
CA LEU A 197 6.86 -0.60 22.06
C LEU A 197 7.08 0.19 20.76
N GLU A 198 7.11 1.53 20.90
CA GLU A 198 7.55 2.39 19.80
C GLU A 198 9.06 2.24 19.59
N GLY A 199 9.48 2.29 18.32
CA GLY A 199 10.89 2.15 17.93
C GLY A 199 11.14 0.86 17.15
N LYS A 200 12.40 0.63 16.82
CA LYS A 200 12.89 -0.53 16.09
C LYS A 200 13.73 -1.40 17.02
N ASP A 201 13.65 -2.71 16.86
CA ASP A 201 14.37 -3.69 17.68
C ASP A 201 14.09 -3.56 19.20
N VAL A 202 12.84 -3.32 19.58
CA VAL A 202 12.41 -3.16 20.98
C VAL A 202 11.16 -3.99 21.31
N GLY A 203 10.91 -4.19 22.59
CA GLY A 203 9.68 -4.81 23.12
C GLY A 203 9.43 -6.23 22.63
N ASP A 204 8.18 -6.60 22.51
CA ASP A 204 7.74 -7.94 22.12
C ASP A 204 8.01 -8.26 20.65
N VAL A 205 8.10 -7.25 19.78
CA VAL A 205 8.48 -7.46 18.37
C VAL A 205 9.93 -7.95 18.30
N LYS A 206 10.86 -7.31 19.03
CA LYS A 206 12.24 -7.81 19.10
C LYS A 206 12.29 -9.24 19.65
N ARG A 207 11.60 -9.50 20.76
CA ARG A 207 11.54 -10.86 21.33
C ARG A 207 11.02 -11.90 20.32
N ALA A 208 9.98 -11.54 19.56
CA ALA A 208 9.41 -12.43 18.56
C ALA A 208 10.33 -12.68 17.35
N LYS A 209 11.23 -11.74 17.04
CA LYS A 209 12.32 -11.95 16.07
C LYS A 209 13.37 -12.92 16.63
N ASP A 210 13.78 -12.71 17.87
CA ASP A 210 14.85 -13.46 18.52
C ASP A 210 14.45 -14.93 18.79
N ASP A 211 13.19 -15.22 19.12
CA ASP A 211 12.67 -16.55 19.46
C ASP A 211 11.99 -17.27 18.27
N GLY A 212 12.04 -16.69 17.06
CA GLY A 212 11.55 -17.32 15.83
C GLY A 212 10.03 -17.26 15.63
N ARG A 213 9.28 -16.50 16.45
CA ARG A 213 7.87 -16.24 16.17
C ARG A 213 7.65 -15.36 14.94
N LEU A 214 8.65 -14.57 14.54
CA LEU A 214 8.64 -13.82 13.28
C LEU A 214 9.66 -14.40 12.29
N PRO A 215 9.32 -14.45 10.99
CA PRO A 215 10.14 -15.08 9.96
C PRO A 215 11.26 -14.15 9.48
N ILE A 216 12.31 -13.96 10.29
CA ILE A 216 13.42 -13.04 9.97
C ILE A 216 14.27 -13.48 8.78
N GLN A 217 14.14 -14.73 8.33
CA GLN A 217 14.85 -15.26 7.17
C GLN A 217 14.23 -14.78 5.84
N ASP A 218 12.94 -14.42 5.85
CA ASP A 218 12.24 -13.87 4.69
C ASP A 218 11.23 -12.79 5.13
N HIS A 219 11.63 -11.54 4.99
CA HIS A 219 10.80 -10.38 5.30
C HIS A 219 9.61 -10.18 4.34
N ASN A 220 9.50 -11.00 3.27
CA ASN A 220 8.35 -11.02 2.36
C ASN A 220 7.30 -12.09 2.76
N THR A 221 7.61 -12.94 3.72
CA THR A 221 6.62 -13.87 4.28
C THR A 221 5.37 -13.08 4.68
N ARG A 222 4.20 -13.59 4.30
CA ARG A 222 2.93 -12.94 4.65
C ARG A 222 2.68 -13.03 6.15
N LEU A 223 2.48 -11.87 6.77
CA LEU A 223 2.04 -11.74 8.15
C LEU A 223 0.61 -11.20 8.17
N ILE A 224 -0.30 -11.91 8.84
CA ILE A 224 -1.67 -11.44 9.07
C ILE A 224 -1.85 -11.20 10.55
N VAL A 225 -2.07 -9.95 10.92
CA VAL A 225 -2.21 -9.51 12.30
C VAL A 225 -3.67 -9.47 12.68
N ILE A 226 -4.04 -10.15 13.77
CA ILE A 226 -5.42 -10.29 14.23
C ILE A 226 -5.46 -9.88 15.69
N GLY A 227 -6.30 -8.89 16.00
CA GLY A 227 -6.51 -8.35 17.34
C GLY A 227 -7.93 -8.60 17.85
N ARG A 228 -8.21 -8.05 19.01
CA ARG A 228 -9.58 -7.95 19.51
C ARG A 228 -10.44 -7.09 18.59
N ASP A 229 -9.83 -6.06 18.01
CA ASP A 229 -10.41 -5.11 17.06
C ASP A 229 -9.37 -4.66 16.02
N VAL A 230 -9.86 -3.94 15.01
CA VAL A 230 -9.04 -3.42 13.89
C VAL A 230 -7.91 -2.50 14.38
N ALA A 231 -8.18 -1.65 15.38
CA ALA A 231 -7.18 -0.68 15.84
C ALA A 231 -6.00 -1.37 16.56
N GLU A 232 -6.27 -2.40 17.36
CA GLU A 232 -5.26 -3.21 18.03
C GLU A 232 -4.38 -3.95 16.99
N ALA A 233 -5.01 -4.58 16.00
CA ALA A 233 -4.32 -5.29 14.93
C ALA A 233 -3.46 -4.35 14.09
N ARG A 234 -4.01 -3.22 13.66
CA ARG A 234 -3.32 -2.21 12.86
C ARG A 234 -2.08 -1.67 13.57
N TYR A 235 -2.17 -1.35 14.85
CA TYR A 235 -1.04 -0.82 15.62
C TYR A 235 0.17 -1.76 15.58
N VAL A 236 -0.06 -3.06 15.77
CA VAL A 236 1.02 -4.06 15.73
C VAL A 236 1.51 -4.28 14.30
N ALA A 237 0.61 -4.29 13.32
CA ALA A 237 1.01 -4.39 11.90
C ALA A 237 1.96 -3.25 11.50
N GLU A 238 1.67 -2.02 11.92
CA GLU A 238 2.55 -0.86 11.70
C GLU A 238 3.91 -1.02 12.41
N ALA A 239 3.95 -1.65 13.59
CA ALA A 239 5.21 -1.97 14.26
C ALA A 239 6.03 -3.00 13.47
N LEU A 240 5.40 -4.04 12.95
CA LEU A 240 6.07 -5.05 12.11
C LEU A 240 6.64 -4.47 10.82
N VAL A 241 5.93 -3.55 10.18
CA VAL A 241 6.44 -2.86 8.98
C VAL A 241 7.67 -2.01 9.30
N ARG A 242 7.74 -1.36 10.47
CA ARG A 242 8.96 -0.64 10.92
C ARG A 242 10.17 -1.56 11.07
N GLU A 243 9.96 -2.85 11.31
CA GLU A 243 11.00 -3.90 11.32
C GLU A 243 11.33 -4.47 9.93
N ALA A 244 10.91 -3.77 8.88
CA ALA A 244 11.12 -4.12 7.47
C ALA A 244 10.37 -5.36 6.97
N PHE A 245 9.38 -5.88 7.68
CA PHE A 245 8.46 -6.87 7.10
C PHE A 245 7.58 -6.18 6.06
N GLN A 246 7.63 -6.66 4.80
CA GLN A 246 7.02 -5.94 3.66
C GLN A 246 5.64 -6.48 3.28
N ASN A 247 5.25 -7.65 3.74
CA ASN A 247 3.97 -8.27 3.41
C ASN A 247 3.08 -8.43 4.65
N VAL A 248 2.80 -7.30 5.29
CA VAL A 248 2.00 -7.24 6.52
C VAL A 248 0.60 -6.74 6.21
N ALA A 249 -0.40 -7.52 6.60
CA ALA A 249 -1.79 -7.13 6.59
C ALA A 249 -2.39 -7.24 7.99
N TYR A 250 -3.27 -6.32 8.37
CA TYR A 250 -4.11 -6.49 9.53
C TYR A 250 -5.54 -6.89 9.11
N PHE A 251 -6.18 -7.69 9.93
CA PHE A 251 -7.51 -8.20 9.65
C PHE A 251 -8.59 -7.14 9.87
N HIS A 252 -9.49 -7.00 8.87
CA HIS A 252 -10.63 -6.09 8.92
C HIS A 252 -11.78 -6.69 9.72
N GLY A 253 -11.65 -6.71 11.03
CA GLY A 253 -12.67 -7.26 11.92
C GLY A 253 -12.14 -7.59 13.31
N SER A 254 -12.99 -8.21 14.10
CA SER A 254 -12.66 -8.72 15.43
C SER A 254 -12.00 -10.11 15.33
N PHE A 255 -11.43 -10.56 16.45
CA PHE A 255 -10.95 -11.94 16.56
C PHE A 255 -12.07 -12.97 16.30
N GLN A 256 -13.28 -12.70 16.73
CA GLN A 256 -14.44 -13.58 16.50
C GLN A 256 -14.79 -13.67 15.01
N ASP A 257 -14.67 -12.56 14.27
CA ASP A 257 -14.87 -12.54 12.82
C ASP A 257 -13.81 -13.36 12.11
N ALA A 258 -12.54 -13.26 12.56
CA ALA A 258 -11.45 -14.09 12.03
C ALA A 258 -11.69 -15.58 12.31
N GLN A 259 -12.15 -15.93 13.51
CA GLN A 259 -12.54 -17.31 13.83
C GLN A 259 -13.68 -17.81 12.93
N ALA A 260 -14.68 -16.96 12.69
CA ALA A 260 -15.80 -17.31 11.81
C ALA A 260 -15.35 -17.49 10.35
N ALA A 261 -14.43 -16.64 9.87
CA ALA A 261 -13.88 -16.74 8.53
C ALA A 261 -13.08 -18.03 8.30
N LEU A 262 -12.45 -18.59 9.33
CA LEU A 262 -11.62 -19.80 9.25
C LEU A 262 -12.38 -21.11 9.60
N LYS A 263 -13.64 -21.02 9.99
CA LYS A 263 -14.47 -22.23 10.15
C LYS A 263 -14.69 -22.88 8.79
N PRO A 264 -14.60 -24.23 8.72
CA PRO A 264 -14.83 -24.97 7.50
C PRO A 264 -16.27 -24.82 6.94
#